data_e19ba49b10db3f40bae199f971dbcbac
#
_entry.id   e19ba49b10db3f40bae199f971dbcbac
#
_cell.length_a   1.000
_cell.length_b   1.000
_cell.length_c   1.000
_cell.angle_alpha   90.00
_cell.angle_beta   90.00
_cell.angle_gamma   90.00
#
_symmetry.space_group_name_H-M   'P 1'
#
loop_
_entity.id
_entity.type
_entity.pdbx_description
1 polymer ?
#
loop_
_entity_poly.entity_id
_entity_poly.type
_entity_poly.pdbx_seq_one_letter_code
_entity_poly.pdbx_strand_id
1 'polypeptide(L)'
;LPFVVRVTAEREPNALALPGGPVFVSWPLLEMCQGERDEVAFVLGHEMAHIVRQHALNRMVKDAALSLLLRQFSGRHAASAWLSKAGQQLLGRAYSRDDELEADVFAVALVGTAGGDASAGERLLEKLAQWTSGQSVGIAGDYLAAHPPFTERVANLRARRQG
;
A
#
# COMPACT_ATOMS: atom_id res chain seq x y z
N LEU A 1 8.84 10.34 -13.55
CA LEU A 1 7.71 9.43 -13.75
C LEU A 1 6.43 10.25 -13.54
N PRO A 2 5.52 10.34 -14.50
CA PRO A 2 4.27 11.04 -14.29
C PRO A 2 3.36 10.19 -13.40
N PHE A 3 2.86 10.77 -12.29
CA PHE A 3 1.83 10.16 -11.48
C PHE A 3 0.44 10.61 -11.96
N VAL A 4 -0.48 9.66 -12.08
CA VAL A 4 -1.87 9.93 -12.46
C VAL A 4 -2.78 9.38 -11.39
N VAL A 5 -3.43 10.27 -10.62
CA VAL A 5 -4.37 9.89 -9.57
C VAL A 5 -5.77 9.75 -10.16
N ARG A 6 -6.45 8.67 -9.82
CA ARG A 6 -7.85 8.37 -10.19
C ARG A 6 -8.65 7.99 -8.96
N VAL A 7 -9.84 8.54 -8.85
CA VAL A 7 -10.80 8.15 -7.81
C VAL A 7 -11.64 6.98 -8.32
N THR A 8 -11.82 5.96 -7.48
CA THR A 8 -12.62 4.77 -7.78
C THR A 8 -13.88 4.73 -6.93
N ALA A 9 -14.91 4.02 -7.44
CA ALA A 9 -16.20 3.85 -6.76
C ALA A 9 -16.28 2.53 -5.97
N GLU A 10 -15.15 2.06 -5.44
CA GLU A 10 -15.12 0.91 -4.55
C GLU A 10 -15.92 1.19 -3.28
N ARG A 11 -16.40 0.13 -2.63
CA ARG A 11 -17.28 0.26 -1.45
C ARG A 11 -16.50 0.45 -0.14
N GLU A 12 -15.21 0.18 -0.15
CA GLU A 12 -14.35 0.17 1.02
C GLU A 12 -13.20 1.16 0.87
N PRO A 13 -12.66 1.68 1.99
CA PRO A 13 -11.45 2.49 1.94
C PRO A 13 -10.31 1.68 1.30
N ASN A 14 -9.79 2.16 0.18
CA ASN A 14 -8.72 1.52 -0.56
C ASN A 14 -7.84 2.53 -1.30
N ALA A 15 -6.56 2.21 -1.44
CA ALA A 15 -5.66 2.86 -2.37
C ALA A 15 -4.74 1.81 -3.00
N LEU A 16 -4.32 2.05 -4.23
CA LEU A 16 -3.50 1.12 -4.99
C LEU A 16 -2.62 1.88 -5.97
N ALA A 17 -1.33 1.59 -5.93
CA ALA A 17 -0.36 2.07 -6.91
C ALA A 17 0.03 0.97 -7.90
N LEU A 18 0.00 1.28 -9.19
CA LEU A 18 0.48 0.37 -10.23
C LEU A 18 1.84 0.83 -10.78
N PRO A 19 2.72 -0.11 -11.16
CA PRO A 19 3.95 0.21 -11.84
C PRO A 19 3.70 1.09 -13.07
N GLY A 20 4.51 2.16 -13.22
CA GLY A 20 4.36 3.10 -14.33
C GLY A 20 3.66 4.41 -13.96
N GLY A 21 3.12 4.56 -12.73
CA GLY A 21 2.65 5.84 -12.19
C GLY A 21 1.17 5.99 -11.88
N PRO A 22 0.24 5.10 -12.33
CA PRO A 22 -1.15 5.21 -11.93
C PRO A 22 -1.33 4.94 -10.44
N VAL A 23 -2.10 5.82 -9.76
CA VAL A 23 -2.52 5.68 -8.36
C VAL A 23 -4.05 5.76 -8.33
N PHE A 24 -4.67 4.78 -7.74
CA PHE A 24 -6.12 4.70 -7.55
C PHE A 24 -6.44 4.90 -6.08
N VAL A 25 -7.43 5.74 -5.78
CA VAL A 25 -7.89 5.99 -4.41
C VAL A 25 -9.41 5.87 -4.40
N SER A 26 -9.95 5.08 -3.48
CA SER A 26 -11.40 4.91 -3.38
C SER A 26 -12.06 6.12 -2.74
N TRP A 27 -13.32 6.37 -3.13
CA TRP A 27 -14.12 7.43 -2.53
C TRP A 27 -14.27 7.30 -1.01
N PRO A 28 -14.55 6.11 -0.43
CA PRO A 28 -14.62 5.94 1.02
C PRO A 28 -13.33 6.30 1.77
N LEU A 29 -12.16 6.09 1.16
CA LEU A 29 -10.90 6.51 1.78
C LEU A 29 -10.78 8.03 1.81
N LEU A 30 -11.20 8.73 0.76
CA LEU A 30 -11.24 10.19 0.74
C LEU A 30 -12.26 10.74 1.74
N GLU A 31 -13.42 10.10 1.88
CA GLU A 31 -14.40 10.46 2.91
C GLU A 31 -13.83 10.27 4.34
N MET A 32 -13.07 9.21 4.57
CA MET A 32 -12.39 8.97 5.86
C MET A 32 -11.41 10.09 6.21
N CYS A 33 -10.76 10.70 5.21
CA CYS A 33 -9.90 11.86 5.42
C CYS A 33 -10.68 13.13 5.79
N GLN A 34 -12.01 13.20 5.63
CA GLN A 34 -12.89 14.32 6.04
C GLN A 34 -12.43 15.69 5.54
N GLY A 35 -11.81 15.75 4.38
CA GLY A 35 -11.28 16.98 3.79
C GLY A 35 -9.90 17.40 4.30
N GLU A 36 -9.27 16.62 5.19
CA GLU A 36 -7.91 16.85 5.68
C GLU A 36 -6.90 16.59 4.55
N ARG A 37 -6.40 17.68 3.96
CA ARG A 37 -5.50 17.64 2.78
C ARG A 37 -4.23 16.85 3.05
N ASP A 38 -3.69 16.94 4.26
CA ASP A 38 -2.42 16.32 4.61
C ASP A 38 -2.57 14.80 4.80
N GLU A 39 -3.76 14.33 5.20
CA GLU A 39 -4.08 12.90 5.21
C GLU A 39 -4.18 12.34 3.79
N VAL A 40 -4.83 13.07 2.87
CA VAL A 40 -4.86 12.69 1.45
C VAL A 40 -3.46 12.71 0.85
N ALA A 41 -2.65 13.72 1.17
CA ALA A 41 -1.26 13.82 0.72
C ALA A 41 -0.42 12.65 1.26
N PHE A 42 -0.65 12.23 2.50
CA PHE A 42 0.01 11.06 3.07
C PHE A 42 -0.34 9.78 2.30
N VAL A 43 -1.63 9.52 2.00
CA VAL A 43 -2.03 8.36 1.17
C VAL A 43 -1.31 8.37 -0.17
N LEU A 44 -1.38 9.49 -0.87
CA LEU A 44 -0.76 9.62 -2.19
C LEU A 44 0.76 9.43 -2.12
N GLY A 45 1.41 10.02 -1.12
CA GLY A 45 2.85 9.87 -0.87
C GLY A 45 3.24 8.42 -0.58
N HIS A 46 2.43 7.70 0.20
CA HIS A 46 2.62 6.28 0.51
C HIS A 46 2.53 5.42 -0.76
N GLU A 47 1.49 5.61 -1.57
CA GLU A 47 1.33 4.90 -2.84
C GLU A 47 2.45 5.24 -3.84
N MET A 48 2.84 6.51 -3.91
CA MET A 48 3.97 6.95 -4.74
C MET A 48 5.28 6.31 -4.31
N ALA A 49 5.49 6.10 -2.99
CA ALA A 49 6.67 5.41 -2.48
C ALA A 49 6.75 3.98 -3.02
N HIS A 50 5.65 3.23 -3.02
CA HIS A 50 5.62 1.88 -3.57
C HIS A 50 6.04 1.84 -5.05
N ILE A 51 5.70 2.86 -5.83
CA ILE A 51 6.11 2.98 -7.24
C ILE A 51 7.60 3.36 -7.34
N VAL A 52 8.03 4.41 -6.62
CA VAL A 52 9.41 4.93 -6.68
C VAL A 52 10.42 3.90 -6.19
N ARG A 53 10.09 3.19 -5.11
CA ARG A 53 10.90 2.13 -4.51
C ARG A 53 10.75 0.79 -5.22
N GLN A 54 9.85 0.71 -6.20
CA GLN A 54 9.60 -0.49 -7.01
C GLN A 54 9.21 -1.71 -6.16
N HIS A 55 8.51 -1.52 -5.03
CA HIS A 55 8.16 -2.59 -4.09
C HIS A 55 7.41 -3.74 -4.79
N ALA A 56 6.40 -3.42 -5.63
CA ALA A 56 5.67 -4.41 -6.41
C ALA A 56 6.58 -5.20 -7.37
N LEU A 57 7.48 -4.51 -8.07
CA LEU A 57 8.40 -5.13 -9.02
C LEU A 57 9.42 -6.02 -8.31
N ASN A 58 10.01 -5.54 -7.23
CA ASN A 58 10.97 -6.30 -6.42
C ASN A 58 10.33 -7.59 -5.86
N ARG A 59 9.07 -7.51 -5.42
CA ARG A 59 8.29 -8.68 -4.99
C ARG A 59 8.10 -9.67 -6.12
N MET A 60 7.71 -9.20 -7.32
CA MET A 60 7.54 -10.07 -8.49
C MET A 60 8.83 -10.80 -8.87
N VAL A 61 9.96 -10.10 -8.82
CA VAL A 61 11.28 -10.70 -9.13
C VAL A 61 11.62 -11.77 -8.09
N LYS A 62 11.41 -11.52 -6.80
CA LYS A 62 11.60 -12.50 -5.73
C LYS A 62 10.70 -13.74 -5.92
N ASP A 63 9.43 -13.54 -6.21
CA ASP A 63 8.46 -14.62 -6.44
C ASP A 63 8.80 -15.43 -7.71
N ALA A 64 9.27 -14.75 -8.77
CA ALA A 64 9.73 -15.42 -9.99
C ALA A 64 10.98 -16.27 -9.76
N ALA A 65 11.97 -15.73 -9.03
CA ALA A 65 13.19 -16.45 -8.68
C ALA A 65 12.88 -17.69 -7.83
N LEU A 66 12.02 -17.56 -6.82
CA LEU A 66 11.55 -18.69 -6.00
C LEU A 66 10.80 -19.72 -6.86
N SER A 67 9.94 -19.26 -7.76
CA SER A 67 9.20 -20.14 -8.66
C SER A 67 10.13 -20.91 -9.60
N LEU A 68 11.19 -20.29 -10.11
CA LEU A 68 12.20 -20.93 -10.94
C LEU A 68 12.97 -22.00 -10.17
N LEU A 69 13.35 -21.72 -8.93
CA LEU A 69 14.00 -22.69 -8.05
C LEU A 69 13.09 -23.91 -7.79
N LEU A 70 11.82 -23.67 -7.48
CA LEU A 70 10.84 -24.75 -7.25
C LEU A 70 10.54 -25.57 -8.52
N ARG A 71 10.62 -24.97 -9.73
CA ARG A 71 10.43 -25.66 -11.01
C ARG A 71 11.54 -26.66 -11.31
N GLN A 72 12.72 -26.50 -10.76
CA GLN A 72 13.78 -27.48 -10.86
C GLN A 72 13.38 -28.84 -10.24
N PHE A 73 12.37 -28.80 -9.34
CA PHE A 73 11.81 -29.97 -8.66
C PHE A 73 10.43 -30.41 -9.19
N SER A 74 9.77 -29.64 -10.07
CA SER A 74 8.40 -29.89 -10.55
C SER A 74 8.28 -29.62 -12.04
N GLY A 75 7.83 -30.60 -12.80
CA GLY A 75 7.79 -30.63 -14.28
C GLY A 75 7.13 -29.47 -15.03
N ARG A 76 7.28 -29.49 -16.35
CA ARG A 76 7.22 -28.44 -17.38
C ARG A 76 5.88 -27.69 -17.63
N HIS A 77 4.78 -27.90 -16.90
CA HIS A 77 3.45 -27.36 -17.27
C HIS A 77 3.03 -26.04 -16.60
N ALA A 78 3.93 -25.28 -15.97
CA ALA A 78 3.57 -24.15 -15.11
C ALA A 78 3.72 -22.74 -15.72
N ALA A 79 4.16 -22.56 -16.97
CA ALA A 79 4.53 -21.23 -17.47
C ALA A 79 3.35 -20.31 -17.81
N SER A 80 2.28 -20.84 -18.42
CA SER A 80 1.10 -20.04 -18.81
C SER A 80 0.19 -19.72 -17.63
N ALA A 81 0.07 -20.65 -16.67
CA ALA A 81 -0.67 -20.44 -15.42
C ALA A 81 0.02 -19.40 -14.51
N TRP A 82 1.34 -19.23 -14.63
CA TRP A 82 2.10 -18.27 -13.85
C TRP A 82 1.82 -16.82 -14.27
N LEU A 83 1.70 -16.55 -15.59
CA LEU A 83 1.50 -15.18 -16.09
C LEU A 83 0.13 -14.61 -15.71
N SER A 84 -0.91 -15.45 -15.71
CA SER A 84 -2.26 -15.05 -15.24
C SER A 84 -2.32 -14.91 -13.71
N LYS A 85 -1.59 -15.76 -12.97
CA LYS A 85 -1.43 -15.62 -11.51
C LYS A 85 -0.59 -14.41 -11.11
N ALA A 86 0.44 -14.05 -11.88
CA ALA A 86 1.28 -12.89 -11.59
C ALA A 86 0.48 -11.58 -11.63
N GLY A 87 -0.45 -11.43 -12.57
CA GLY A 87 -1.36 -10.29 -12.62
C GLY A 87 -2.30 -10.22 -11.42
N GLN A 88 -2.87 -11.35 -11.00
CA GLN A 88 -3.74 -11.42 -9.82
C GLN A 88 -2.96 -11.26 -8.51
N GLN A 89 -1.71 -11.70 -8.45
CA GLN A 89 -0.84 -11.56 -7.29
C GLN A 89 -0.31 -10.13 -7.09
N LEU A 90 -0.27 -9.32 -8.14
CA LEU A 90 0.04 -7.89 -8.03
C LEU A 90 -1.02 -7.16 -7.21
N LEU A 91 -2.27 -7.58 -7.32
CA LEU A 91 -3.43 -6.93 -6.73
C LEU A 91 -3.83 -7.48 -5.35
N GLY A 92 -3.32 -8.64 -4.94
CA GLY A 92 -3.85 -9.36 -3.78
C GLY A 92 -2.85 -9.79 -2.72
N ARG A 93 -1.59 -9.34 -2.76
CA ARG A 93 -0.59 -9.69 -1.73
C ARG A 93 -0.10 -8.48 -0.96
N ALA A 94 -0.05 -8.64 0.36
CA ALA A 94 0.55 -7.68 1.26
C ALA A 94 2.00 -7.35 0.88
N TYR A 95 2.35 -6.07 1.01
CA TYR A 95 3.74 -5.64 1.05
C TYR A 95 4.44 -6.17 2.31
N SER A 96 5.75 -6.23 2.31
CA SER A 96 6.47 -6.57 3.53
C SER A 96 6.34 -5.43 4.55
N ARG A 97 6.54 -5.74 5.84
CA ARG A 97 6.55 -4.70 6.88
C ARG A 97 7.57 -3.61 6.60
N ASP A 98 8.75 -4.00 6.13
CA ASP A 98 9.83 -3.05 5.81
C ASP A 98 9.42 -2.13 4.64
N ASP A 99 8.76 -2.67 3.61
CA ASP A 99 8.23 -1.88 2.49
C ASP A 99 7.18 -0.86 2.97
N GLU A 100 6.29 -1.26 3.90
CA GLU A 100 5.28 -0.39 4.50
C GLU A 100 5.90 0.73 5.34
N LEU A 101 6.85 0.38 6.19
CA LEU A 101 7.54 1.36 7.03
C LEU A 101 8.38 2.34 6.19
N GLU A 102 9.00 1.86 5.11
CA GLU A 102 9.72 2.72 4.16
C GLU A 102 8.74 3.66 3.44
N ALA A 103 7.59 3.15 2.98
CA ALA A 103 6.57 3.96 2.32
C ALA A 103 5.99 5.03 3.24
N ASP A 104 5.73 4.69 4.51
CA ASP A 104 5.26 5.66 5.51
C ASP A 104 6.26 6.79 5.76
N VAL A 105 7.53 6.45 5.92
CA VAL A 105 8.60 7.46 6.11
C VAL A 105 8.72 8.38 4.90
N PHE A 106 8.64 7.82 3.71
CA PHE A 106 8.66 8.61 2.47
C PHE A 106 7.45 9.55 2.40
N ALA A 107 6.24 9.06 2.73
CA ALA A 107 5.02 9.85 2.72
C ALA A 107 5.08 11.02 3.72
N VAL A 108 5.52 10.77 4.96
CA VAL A 108 5.69 11.82 5.98
C VAL A 108 6.71 12.87 5.52
N ALA A 109 7.84 12.45 4.95
CA ALA A 109 8.84 13.37 4.44
C ALA A 109 8.30 14.23 3.28
N LEU A 110 7.50 13.64 2.38
CA LEU A 110 6.88 14.33 1.27
C LEU A 110 5.85 15.37 1.77
N VAL A 111 4.98 15.00 2.70
CA VAL A 111 4.01 15.90 3.34
C VAL A 111 4.73 17.06 4.03
N GLY A 112 5.75 16.78 4.83
CA GLY A 112 6.53 17.80 5.52
C GLY A 112 7.26 18.74 4.54
N THR A 113 7.84 18.24 3.46
CA THR A 113 8.49 19.04 2.42
C THR A 113 7.50 19.96 1.71
N ALA A 114 6.24 19.52 1.56
CA ALA A 114 5.16 20.33 1.02
C ALA A 114 4.57 21.34 2.02
N GLY A 115 5.11 21.43 3.24
CA GLY A 115 4.64 22.31 4.31
C GLY A 115 3.39 21.82 5.04
N GLY A 116 3.06 20.53 4.90
CA GLY A 116 1.94 19.88 5.58
C GLY A 116 2.30 19.32 6.96
N ASP A 117 1.29 18.82 7.66
CA ASP A 117 1.42 18.26 9.01
C ASP A 117 1.95 16.81 8.96
N ALA A 118 3.16 16.60 9.46
CA ALA A 118 3.80 15.29 9.53
C ALA A 118 3.02 14.26 10.38
N SER A 119 2.09 14.70 11.26
CA SER A 119 1.26 13.79 12.06
C SER A 119 0.02 13.28 11.32
N ALA A 120 -0.26 13.76 10.11
CA ALA A 120 -1.42 13.38 9.33
C ALA A 120 -1.45 11.87 9.04
N GLY A 121 -0.28 11.27 8.77
CA GLY A 121 -0.17 9.84 8.57
C GLY A 121 -0.57 9.01 9.79
N GLU A 122 -0.19 9.45 11.00
CA GLU A 122 -0.59 8.78 12.24
C GLU A 122 -2.11 8.80 12.41
N ARG A 123 -2.74 9.98 12.21
CA ARG A 123 -4.20 10.12 12.34
C ARG A 123 -4.96 9.24 11.35
N LEU A 124 -4.53 9.21 10.10
CA LEU A 124 -5.18 8.38 9.09
C LEU A 124 -5.03 6.89 9.38
N LEU A 125 -3.82 6.44 9.73
CA LEU A 125 -3.59 5.04 10.09
C LEU A 125 -4.41 4.62 11.32
N GLU A 126 -4.64 5.51 12.28
CA GLU A 126 -5.55 5.26 13.41
C GLU A 126 -7.01 5.13 12.98
N LYS A 127 -7.48 6.00 12.08
CA LYS A 127 -8.84 5.88 11.50
C LYS A 127 -9.02 4.55 10.77
N LEU A 128 -8.03 4.14 9.99
CA LEU A 128 -8.02 2.85 9.30
C LEU A 128 -8.01 1.66 10.27
N ALA A 129 -7.21 1.74 11.34
CA ALA A 129 -7.18 0.71 12.38
C ALA A 129 -8.52 0.58 13.10
N GLN A 130 -9.16 1.71 13.43
CA GLN A 130 -10.50 1.72 14.05
C GLN A 130 -11.57 1.16 13.12
N TRP A 131 -11.56 1.60 11.86
CA TRP A 131 -12.50 1.09 10.87
C TRP A 131 -12.39 -0.43 10.73
N THR A 132 -11.16 -0.94 10.65
CA THR A 132 -10.87 -2.37 10.54
C THR A 132 -11.37 -3.16 11.75
N SER A 133 -11.15 -2.66 12.97
CA SER A 133 -11.54 -3.36 14.18
C SER A 133 -13.07 -3.47 14.35
N GLY A 134 -13.82 -2.59 13.68
CA GLY A 134 -15.27 -2.60 13.65
C GLY A 134 -15.89 -3.51 12.58
N GLN A 135 -15.09 -4.09 11.69
CA GLN A 135 -15.59 -4.95 10.62
C GLN A 135 -15.60 -6.44 11.02
N SER A 136 -16.57 -7.18 10.52
CA SER A 136 -16.59 -8.64 10.66
C SER A 136 -15.43 -9.26 9.88
N VAL A 137 -14.87 -10.34 10.40
CA VAL A 137 -13.79 -11.10 9.74
C VAL A 137 -14.24 -11.49 8.33
N GLY A 138 -13.58 -10.95 7.30
CA GLY A 138 -13.88 -11.18 5.88
C GLY A 138 -14.36 -9.96 5.09
N ILE A 139 -14.67 -8.83 5.76
CA ILE A 139 -15.11 -7.57 5.12
C ILE A 139 -14.00 -6.51 5.14
N ALA A 140 -12.94 -6.72 5.89
CA ALA A 140 -11.78 -5.85 5.90
C ALA A 140 -11.06 -6.00 4.55
N GLY A 141 -11.39 -5.11 3.63
CA GLY A 141 -11.16 -5.21 2.21
C GLY A 141 -9.72 -5.35 1.74
N ASP A 142 -9.55 -5.28 0.44
CA ASP A 142 -8.28 -5.47 -0.29
C ASP A 142 -7.14 -4.56 0.22
N TYR A 143 -7.45 -3.38 0.78
CA TYR A 143 -6.45 -2.47 1.35
C TYR A 143 -5.73 -3.08 2.56
N LEU A 144 -6.47 -3.73 3.47
CA LEU A 144 -5.88 -4.43 4.62
C LEU A 144 -5.06 -5.65 4.21
N ALA A 145 -5.53 -6.34 3.18
CA ALA A 145 -4.80 -7.47 2.63
C ALA A 145 -3.48 -7.00 1.98
N ALA A 146 -3.43 -5.77 1.47
CA ALA A 146 -2.26 -5.20 0.82
C ALA A 146 -1.30 -4.50 1.79
N HIS A 147 -1.79 -3.89 2.88
CA HIS A 147 -1.04 -2.98 3.76
C HIS A 147 -1.20 -3.26 5.27
N PRO A 148 -0.80 -4.45 5.79
CA PRO A 148 -0.79 -4.71 7.23
C PRO A 148 0.51 -4.24 7.90
N PRO A 149 0.59 -4.18 9.24
CA PRO A 149 -0.42 -3.91 10.26
C PRO A 149 -0.39 -2.43 10.72
N PHE A 150 -1.53 -1.76 10.84
CA PHE A 150 -1.62 -0.32 11.15
C PHE A 150 -1.03 0.07 12.51
N THR A 151 -1.22 -0.75 13.54
CA THR A 151 -0.74 -0.44 14.90
C THR A 151 0.78 -0.30 14.97
N GLU A 152 1.52 -1.14 14.28
CA GLU A 152 2.97 -1.09 14.21
C GLU A 152 3.44 0.15 13.42
N ARG A 153 2.76 0.48 12.33
CA ARG A 153 3.03 1.65 11.50
C ARG A 153 2.84 2.95 12.29
N VAL A 154 1.71 3.07 13.03
CA VAL A 154 1.46 4.21 13.92
C VAL A 154 2.55 4.34 14.98
N ALA A 155 2.92 3.23 15.63
CA ALA A 155 3.98 3.25 16.66
C ALA A 155 5.33 3.71 16.09
N ASN A 156 5.67 3.26 14.87
CA ASN A 156 6.90 3.65 14.19
C ASN A 156 6.93 5.15 13.85
N LEU A 157 5.83 5.69 13.30
CA LEU A 157 5.74 7.12 12.97
C LEU A 157 5.85 8.00 14.22
N ARG A 158 5.19 7.61 15.31
CA ARG A 158 5.29 8.33 16.60
C ARG A 158 6.71 8.34 17.15
N ALA A 159 7.38 7.19 17.16
CA ALA A 159 8.76 7.11 17.63
C ALA A 159 9.70 8.03 16.84
N ARG A 160 9.56 8.08 15.52
CA ARG A 160 10.36 8.93 14.64
C ARG A 160 10.10 10.43 14.81
N ARG A 161 8.90 10.81 15.21
CA ARG A 161 8.54 12.21 15.44
C ARG A 161 9.09 12.75 16.77
N GLN A 162 9.36 11.86 17.73
CA GLN A 162 9.83 12.21 19.09
C GLN A 162 11.36 12.24 19.22
N GLY A 163 12.10 11.67 18.27
CA GLY A 163 13.56 11.58 18.23
C GLY A 163 14.18 12.55 17.25
#